data_c186463ea3a2723417c2c8aedcd901c3
#
_entry.id   c186463ea3a2723417c2c8aedcd901c3
#
_cell.length_a   1.000
_cell.length_b   1.000
_cell.length_c   1.000
_cell.angle_alpha   90.00
_cell.angle_beta   90.00
_cell.angle_gamma   90.00
#
_symmetry.space_group_name_H-M   'P 1'
#
loop_
_entity.id
_entity.type
_entity.pdbx_description
1 polymer ?
#
loop_
_entity_poly.entity_id
_entity_poly.type
_entity_poly.pdbx_seq_one_letter_code
_entity_poly.pdbx_strand_id
1 'polypeptide(L)'
;MREVVIVEAVRTPLGKRNGGLSAMHSIDLLGSVQSELFNRSGVDPAEVGQVVGGCVGQVGMQTMNVTRNAWLTSGLPLEVAATTVDAQCGSSQQATNLAYAIVAGGVVDAAVGCGVELMSGVPMGATVPRGDAEVGKPVNRGYWEKYELTSQFEGAERIAKQWGISREELDEFGKLSQDRAIQAWEEDRFGSQILPIEAPDIGEDGQPSESTHTVSRDEGLRETSLEALAGLRTNMPDGVHTAGTSSQISDGAGAVLLMTREKADELGVKPLATIVDSCLVGSDPVLMLTGPIYATQKLLADNGLQMSDIDVVEINEAFASVVLAWEKELNPDMETVNPNGGAIAIGHPLGGTGAILLTKAVHELHRADKEHAIVTMCCGGGLGTGLSLIHI
;
A
#
# COMPACT_ATOMS: atom_id res chain seq x y z
N MET A 1 -13.21 23.20 -4.19
CA MET A 1 -12.59 22.46 -3.06
C MET A 1 -11.32 23.22 -2.69
N ARG A 2 -10.86 23.12 -1.42
CA ARG A 2 -9.57 23.72 -1.02
C ARG A 2 -8.43 22.89 -1.64
N GLU A 3 -7.33 23.55 -1.98
CA GLU A 3 -6.11 22.87 -2.40
C GLU A 3 -5.52 22.09 -1.22
N VAL A 4 -5.19 20.82 -1.43
CA VAL A 4 -4.61 19.94 -0.40
C VAL A 4 -3.24 19.48 -0.85
N VAL A 5 -2.29 19.62 0.04
CA VAL A 5 -0.89 19.28 -0.18
C VAL A 5 -0.41 18.17 0.74
N ILE A 6 0.52 17.36 0.27
CA ILE A 6 1.29 16.42 1.07
C ILE A 6 2.52 17.17 1.57
N VAL A 7 2.69 17.19 2.88
CA VAL A 7 3.82 17.86 3.56
C VAL A 7 4.93 16.87 3.90
N GLU A 8 4.57 15.66 4.29
CA GLU A 8 5.51 14.61 4.59
C GLU A 8 4.92 13.23 4.28
N ALA A 9 5.76 12.30 3.86
CA ALA A 9 5.39 10.92 3.63
C ALA A 9 6.54 9.99 4.03
N VAL A 10 6.24 8.99 4.85
CA VAL A 10 7.22 8.08 5.41
C VAL A 10 6.70 6.64 5.44
N ARG A 11 7.60 5.69 5.27
CA ARG A 11 7.31 4.27 5.41
C ARG A 11 8.36 3.54 6.24
N THR A 12 8.00 2.41 6.80
CA THR A 12 8.99 1.47 7.33
C THR A 12 9.69 0.72 6.19
N PRO A 13 10.84 0.10 6.43
CA PRO A 13 11.25 -1.05 5.63
C PRO A 13 10.15 -2.10 5.67
N LEU A 14 10.07 -2.96 4.64
CA LEU A 14 9.11 -4.05 4.59
C LEU A 14 9.76 -5.35 5.05
N GLY A 15 9.23 -5.89 6.15
CA GLY A 15 9.63 -7.19 6.67
C GLY A 15 9.07 -8.32 5.81
N LYS A 16 9.88 -9.34 5.52
CA LYS A 16 9.36 -10.59 4.96
C LYS A 16 8.65 -11.40 6.04
N ARG A 17 7.87 -12.38 5.62
CA ARG A 17 7.21 -13.31 6.56
C ARG A 17 8.21 -13.91 7.55
N ASN A 18 7.92 -13.76 8.85
CA ASN A 18 8.79 -14.16 9.96
C ASN A 18 10.21 -13.54 9.88
N GLY A 19 10.33 -12.34 9.29
CA GLY A 19 11.56 -11.57 9.21
C GLY A 19 11.75 -10.61 10.37
N GLY A 20 12.59 -9.60 10.18
CA GLY A 20 13.01 -8.69 11.24
C GLY A 20 11.89 -7.89 11.92
N LEU A 21 10.76 -7.64 11.24
CA LEU A 21 9.62 -6.94 11.84
C LEU A 21 8.60 -7.88 12.52
N SER A 22 8.79 -9.20 12.46
CA SER A 22 7.77 -10.17 12.88
C SER A 22 7.50 -10.19 14.39
N ALA A 23 8.42 -9.69 15.22
CA ALA A 23 8.25 -9.55 16.66
C ALA A 23 7.66 -8.19 17.08
N MET A 24 7.42 -7.27 16.15
CA MET A 24 6.81 -5.98 16.43
C MET A 24 5.34 -6.11 16.82
N HIS A 25 4.85 -5.18 17.61
CA HIS A 25 3.41 -4.97 17.77
C HIS A 25 2.91 -3.96 16.73
N SER A 26 1.73 -4.21 16.15
CA SER A 26 1.19 -3.34 15.08
C SER A 26 1.00 -1.89 15.50
N ILE A 27 0.66 -1.67 16.78
CA ILE A 27 0.51 -0.33 17.37
C ILE A 27 1.84 0.41 17.37
N ASP A 28 2.93 -0.25 17.75
CA ASP A 28 4.25 0.37 17.83
C ASP A 28 4.81 0.68 16.43
N LEU A 29 4.61 -0.25 15.49
CA LEU A 29 5.05 -0.05 14.11
C LEU A 29 4.30 1.10 13.42
N LEU A 30 2.97 1.19 13.60
CA LEU A 30 2.19 2.29 13.04
C LEU A 30 2.49 3.62 13.75
N GLY A 31 2.64 3.58 15.06
CA GLY A 31 2.96 4.76 15.89
C GLY A 31 4.30 5.38 15.53
N SER A 32 5.29 4.55 15.17
CA SER A 32 6.61 5.07 14.76
C SER A 32 6.52 5.90 13.49
N VAL A 33 5.78 5.47 12.45
CA VAL A 33 5.61 6.28 11.23
C VAL A 33 4.69 7.49 11.45
N GLN A 34 3.67 7.39 12.33
CA GLN A 34 2.85 8.54 12.71
C GLN A 34 3.70 9.63 13.38
N SER A 35 4.57 9.27 14.31
CA SER A 35 5.46 10.21 15.00
C SER A 35 6.51 10.80 14.06
N GLU A 36 7.05 9.99 13.17
CA GLU A 36 8.12 10.41 12.26
C GLU A 36 7.66 11.50 11.27
N LEU A 37 6.38 11.53 10.89
CA LEU A 37 5.83 12.62 10.08
C LEU A 37 6.12 13.99 10.71
N PHE A 38 5.97 14.11 12.03
CA PHE A 38 6.16 15.36 12.76
C PHE A 38 7.63 15.64 13.03
N ASN A 39 8.43 14.60 13.30
CA ASN A 39 9.88 14.73 13.45
C ASN A 39 10.52 15.32 12.19
N ARG A 40 10.08 14.86 11.00
CA ARG A 40 10.62 15.30 9.70
C ARG A 40 10.06 16.66 9.27
N SER A 41 8.75 16.84 9.37
CA SER A 41 8.09 18.08 8.92
C SER A 41 8.28 19.26 9.87
N GLY A 42 8.53 19.00 11.16
CA GLY A 42 8.55 20.02 12.20
C GLY A 42 7.17 20.58 12.55
N VAL A 43 6.09 20.00 12.01
CA VAL A 43 4.70 20.39 12.33
C VAL A 43 4.35 19.92 13.74
N ASP A 44 3.69 20.77 14.52
CA ASP A 44 3.12 20.36 15.81
C ASP A 44 1.98 19.34 15.56
N PRO A 45 2.05 18.11 16.11
CA PRO A 45 0.99 17.13 15.93
C PRO A 45 -0.40 17.60 16.41
N ALA A 46 -0.49 18.62 17.26
CA ALA A 46 -1.75 19.24 17.68
C ALA A 46 -2.48 20.00 16.54
N GLU A 47 -1.79 20.32 15.44
CA GLU A 47 -2.40 20.92 14.25
C GLU A 47 -3.26 19.93 13.45
N VAL A 48 -3.09 18.63 13.69
CA VAL A 48 -3.86 17.57 13.01
C VAL A 48 -5.26 17.50 13.62
N GLY A 49 -6.28 17.63 12.77
CA GLY A 49 -7.67 17.48 13.20
C GLY A 49 -8.16 16.03 13.24
N GLN A 50 -7.71 15.20 12.30
CA GLN A 50 -8.11 13.77 12.23
C GLN A 50 -7.01 12.88 11.64
N VAL A 51 -7.01 11.62 12.08
CA VAL A 51 -6.17 10.55 11.51
C VAL A 51 -7.09 9.47 10.94
N VAL A 52 -6.86 9.07 9.69
CA VAL A 52 -7.54 7.93 9.07
C VAL A 52 -6.48 6.89 8.73
N GLY A 53 -6.63 5.67 9.24
CA GLY A 53 -5.68 4.60 9.00
C GLY A 53 -6.32 3.39 8.36
N GLY A 54 -5.56 2.66 7.56
CA GLY A 54 -5.95 1.42 6.91
C GLY A 54 -5.40 0.19 7.61
N CYS A 55 -6.25 -0.83 7.78
CA CYS A 55 -5.86 -2.15 8.28
C CYS A 55 -6.89 -3.19 7.84
N VAL A 56 -6.45 -4.33 7.31
CA VAL A 56 -7.32 -5.41 6.83
C VAL A 56 -7.58 -6.46 7.93
N GLY A 57 -6.53 -6.94 8.54
CA GLY A 57 -6.59 -8.00 9.56
C GLY A 57 -6.97 -7.47 10.93
N GLN A 58 -8.17 -6.87 11.09
CA GLN A 58 -8.60 -6.22 12.32
C GLN A 58 -8.99 -7.22 13.43
N VAL A 59 -8.05 -8.10 13.79
CA VAL A 59 -8.14 -9.05 14.91
C VAL A 59 -6.86 -9.05 15.74
N GLY A 60 -6.91 -9.55 16.97
CA GLY A 60 -5.73 -9.61 17.85
C GLY A 60 -5.10 -8.22 18.05
N MET A 61 -3.81 -8.10 17.79
CA MET A 61 -3.07 -6.85 17.96
C MET A 61 -3.43 -5.74 16.94
N GLN A 62 -4.26 -6.02 15.94
CA GLN A 62 -4.73 -5.07 14.94
C GLN A 62 -6.20 -4.67 15.13
N THR A 63 -6.85 -5.10 16.20
CA THR A 63 -8.25 -4.76 16.51
C THR A 63 -8.39 -3.48 17.33
N MET A 64 -9.64 -3.13 17.69
CA MET A 64 -9.99 -1.99 18.56
C MET A 64 -9.45 -0.65 18.06
N ASN A 65 -9.59 -0.36 16.77
CA ASN A 65 -9.11 0.89 16.17
C ASN A 65 -7.59 1.06 16.34
N VAL A 66 -6.84 0.17 15.70
CA VAL A 66 -5.36 0.14 15.74
C VAL A 66 -4.74 1.51 15.46
N THR A 67 -5.35 2.31 14.56
CA THR A 67 -4.90 3.66 14.22
C THR A 67 -4.90 4.60 15.42
N ARG A 68 -5.99 4.59 16.21
CA ARG A 68 -6.11 5.41 17.42
C ARG A 68 -5.16 4.92 18.52
N ASN A 69 -5.06 3.61 18.68
CA ASN A 69 -4.19 3.03 19.69
C ASN A 69 -2.70 3.33 19.40
N ALA A 70 -2.30 3.28 18.13
CA ALA A 70 -0.96 3.67 17.70
C ALA A 70 -0.63 5.15 18.01
N TRP A 71 -1.57 6.04 17.69
CA TRP A 71 -1.45 7.46 17.99
C TRP A 71 -1.25 7.74 19.49
N LEU A 72 -2.08 7.11 20.33
CA LEU A 72 -2.02 7.28 21.79
C LEU A 72 -0.75 6.67 22.41
N THR A 73 -0.36 5.48 21.97
CA THR A 73 0.84 4.80 22.48
C THR A 73 2.10 5.58 22.17
N SER A 74 2.13 6.29 21.05
CA SER A 74 3.23 7.18 20.66
C SER A 74 3.27 8.52 21.42
N GLY A 75 2.36 8.74 22.36
CA GLY A 75 2.31 9.97 23.16
C GLY A 75 1.84 11.20 22.36
N LEU A 76 1.24 11.01 21.21
CA LEU A 76 0.70 12.09 20.38
C LEU A 76 -0.59 12.67 21.00
N PRO A 77 -1.01 13.90 20.61
CA PRO A 77 -2.08 14.64 21.29
C PRO A 77 -3.38 13.87 21.45
N LEU A 78 -3.92 13.88 22.67
CA LEU A 78 -5.11 13.12 23.05
C LEU A 78 -6.37 13.59 22.31
N GLU A 79 -6.43 14.86 21.94
CA GLU A 79 -7.56 15.52 21.30
C GLU A 79 -7.74 15.08 19.83
N VAL A 80 -6.68 14.60 19.18
CA VAL A 80 -6.72 14.19 17.77
C VAL A 80 -7.42 12.83 17.62
N ALA A 81 -8.58 12.84 17.02
CA ALA A 81 -9.38 11.65 16.79
C ALA A 81 -8.81 10.80 15.63
N ALA A 82 -8.96 9.48 15.72
CA ALA A 82 -8.54 8.57 14.66
C ALA A 82 -9.61 7.50 14.34
N THR A 83 -9.61 7.03 13.10
CA THR A 83 -10.51 5.98 12.60
C THR A 83 -9.71 4.96 11.78
N THR A 84 -10.04 3.68 11.92
CA THR A 84 -9.48 2.61 11.08
C THR A 84 -10.51 2.18 10.04
N VAL A 85 -10.09 2.09 8.77
CA VAL A 85 -10.93 1.67 7.64
C VAL A 85 -10.37 0.40 6.99
N ASP A 86 -11.26 -0.35 6.36
CA ASP A 86 -10.95 -1.52 5.53
C ASP A 86 -11.49 -1.28 4.11
N ALA A 87 -10.60 -1.23 3.14
CA ALA A 87 -10.85 -1.33 1.71
C ALA A 87 -9.92 -2.41 1.12
N GLN A 88 -9.74 -3.50 1.86
CA GLN A 88 -8.84 -4.60 1.55
C GLN A 88 -7.41 -4.09 1.28
N CYS A 89 -6.73 -4.58 0.25
CA CYS A 89 -5.37 -4.16 -0.10
C CYS A 89 -5.19 -2.63 -0.21
N GLY A 90 -6.24 -1.91 -0.60
CA GLY A 90 -6.24 -0.45 -0.75
C GLY A 90 -6.56 0.34 0.52
N SER A 91 -6.59 -0.28 1.71
CA SER A 91 -7.09 0.37 2.93
C SER A 91 -6.37 1.67 3.27
N SER A 92 -5.05 1.72 3.26
CA SER A 92 -4.33 2.99 3.58
C SER A 92 -4.37 4.02 2.44
N GLN A 93 -4.52 3.60 1.19
CA GLN A 93 -4.80 4.55 0.11
C GLN A 93 -6.19 5.16 0.27
N GLN A 94 -7.21 4.34 0.56
CA GLN A 94 -8.55 4.84 0.85
C GLN A 94 -8.58 5.68 2.13
N ALA A 95 -7.79 5.35 3.14
CA ALA A 95 -7.61 6.18 4.33
C ALA A 95 -7.07 7.58 3.96
N THR A 96 -6.08 7.64 3.07
CA THR A 96 -5.53 8.90 2.56
C THR A 96 -6.53 9.63 1.67
N ASN A 97 -7.31 8.95 0.82
CA ASN A 97 -8.38 9.54 0.03
C ASN A 97 -9.47 10.18 0.94
N LEU A 98 -9.82 9.51 2.05
CA LEU A 98 -10.75 10.06 3.04
C LEU A 98 -10.15 11.25 3.80
N ALA A 99 -8.89 11.18 4.20
CA ALA A 99 -8.18 12.31 4.83
C ALA A 99 -8.13 13.51 3.88
N TYR A 100 -7.81 13.29 2.59
CA TYR A 100 -7.89 14.31 1.55
C TYR A 100 -9.29 14.92 1.46
N ALA A 101 -10.33 14.11 1.37
CA ALA A 101 -11.71 14.59 1.25
C ALA A 101 -12.15 15.43 2.47
N ILE A 102 -11.72 15.05 3.68
CA ILE A 102 -12.02 15.78 4.92
C ILE A 102 -11.34 17.16 4.92
N VAL A 103 -10.07 17.22 4.47
CA VAL A 103 -9.32 18.50 4.37
C VAL A 103 -9.89 19.35 3.24
N ALA A 104 -10.08 18.80 2.04
CA ALA A 104 -10.62 19.50 0.87
C ALA A 104 -12.05 20.03 1.12
N GLY A 105 -12.84 19.28 1.89
CA GLY A 105 -14.22 19.65 2.28
C GLY A 105 -14.32 20.64 3.43
N GLY A 106 -13.19 21.03 4.06
CA GLY A 106 -13.16 22.03 5.11
C GLY A 106 -13.59 21.55 6.50
N VAL A 107 -13.55 20.24 6.77
CA VAL A 107 -13.83 19.69 8.10
C VAL A 107 -12.68 19.94 9.06
N VAL A 108 -11.45 19.78 8.57
CA VAL A 108 -10.19 20.10 9.27
C VAL A 108 -9.21 20.73 8.30
N ASP A 109 -8.16 21.38 8.81
CA ASP A 109 -7.12 22.00 7.99
C ASP A 109 -5.92 21.07 7.73
N ALA A 110 -5.71 20.09 8.62
CA ALA A 110 -4.68 19.07 8.46
C ALA A 110 -5.20 17.70 8.90
N ALA A 111 -4.74 16.63 8.23
CA ALA A 111 -5.08 15.26 8.52
C ALA A 111 -3.90 14.31 8.23
N VAL A 112 -3.92 13.12 8.80
CA VAL A 112 -2.97 12.04 8.50
C VAL A 112 -3.71 10.89 7.84
N GLY A 113 -3.21 10.44 6.69
CA GLY A 113 -3.54 9.15 6.07
C GLY A 113 -2.44 8.15 6.39
N CYS A 114 -2.75 6.97 6.92
CA CYS A 114 -1.73 5.99 7.29
C CYS A 114 -2.26 4.55 7.17
N GLY A 115 -1.43 3.57 7.46
CA GLY A 115 -1.87 2.19 7.58
C GLY A 115 -0.76 1.22 7.96
N VAL A 116 -1.19 0.06 8.43
CA VAL A 116 -0.33 -1.01 8.92
C VAL A 116 -0.90 -2.38 8.60
N GLU A 117 -0.01 -3.31 8.36
CA GLU A 117 -0.31 -4.73 8.40
C GLU A 117 0.92 -5.50 8.87
N LEU A 118 0.75 -6.38 9.85
CA LEU A 118 1.75 -7.33 10.32
C LEU A 118 1.25 -8.74 10.02
N MET A 119 1.50 -9.22 8.79
CA MET A 119 0.98 -10.50 8.30
C MET A 119 1.72 -11.70 8.89
N SER A 120 2.89 -11.49 9.52
CA SER A 120 3.58 -12.51 10.33
C SER A 120 2.81 -12.81 11.62
N GLY A 121 2.31 -11.79 12.30
CA GLY A 121 1.56 -11.92 13.56
C GLY A 121 0.06 -12.13 13.35
N VAL A 122 -0.54 -11.48 12.35
CA VAL A 122 -1.96 -11.61 11.99
C VAL A 122 -2.08 -12.13 10.55
N PRO A 123 -2.14 -13.45 10.36
CA PRO A 123 -2.16 -14.06 9.03
C PRO A 123 -3.37 -13.62 8.20
N MET A 124 -3.18 -13.53 6.89
CA MET A 124 -4.26 -13.26 5.94
C MET A 124 -5.43 -14.23 6.14
N GLY A 125 -6.65 -13.70 6.20
CA GLY A 125 -7.86 -14.46 6.48
C GLY A 125 -8.12 -14.75 7.96
N ALA A 126 -7.34 -14.19 8.89
CA ALA A 126 -7.58 -14.32 10.34
C ALA A 126 -8.92 -13.72 10.79
N THR A 127 -9.49 -12.80 10.03
CA THR A 127 -10.83 -12.21 10.25
C THR A 127 -11.98 -13.16 9.90
N VAL A 128 -11.70 -14.23 9.15
CA VAL A 128 -12.72 -15.21 8.77
C VAL A 128 -12.82 -16.27 9.87
N PRO A 129 -13.99 -16.42 10.51
CA PRO A 129 -14.18 -17.40 11.59
C PRO A 129 -13.85 -18.81 11.12
N ARG A 130 -13.12 -19.56 11.95
CA ARG A 130 -12.80 -20.98 11.73
C ARG A 130 -13.44 -21.83 12.82
N GLY A 131 -13.89 -23.02 12.45
CA GLY A 131 -14.53 -23.96 13.37
C GLY A 131 -15.94 -23.53 13.79
N ASP A 132 -16.30 -23.83 15.04
CA ASP A 132 -17.65 -23.66 15.60
C ASP A 132 -17.95 -22.23 16.09
N ALA A 133 -17.21 -21.22 15.64
CA ALA A 133 -17.45 -19.84 16.07
C ALA A 133 -18.83 -19.33 15.56
N GLU A 134 -19.73 -19.00 16.49
CA GLU A 134 -21.10 -18.51 16.22
C GLU A 134 -21.15 -17.02 15.82
N VAL A 135 -20.18 -16.53 15.05
CA VAL A 135 -20.11 -15.12 14.65
C VAL A 135 -20.63 -14.84 13.24
N GLY A 136 -21.17 -15.88 12.59
CA GLY A 136 -21.73 -15.78 11.23
C GLY A 136 -20.68 -15.92 10.12
N LYS A 137 -21.16 -15.83 8.88
CA LYS A 137 -20.33 -15.95 7.66
C LYS A 137 -20.14 -14.58 7.01
N PRO A 138 -18.97 -14.31 6.38
CA PRO A 138 -18.69 -13.03 5.72
C PRO A 138 -19.69 -12.67 4.60
N VAL A 139 -20.21 -13.67 3.90
CA VAL A 139 -21.18 -13.50 2.81
C VAL A 139 -22.43 -14.36 3.05
N ASN A 140 -23.59 -13.85 2.65
CA ASN A 140 -24.86 -14.52 2.79
C ASN A 140 -25.28 -15.28 1.51
N ARG A 141 -26.43 -15.97 1.57
CA ARG A 141 -26.98 -16.70 0.43
C ARG A 141 -27.24 -15.79 -0.79
N GLY A 142 -27.70 -14.55 -0.58
CA GLY A 142 -27.99 -13.62 -1.66
C GLY A 142 -26.75 -13.20 -2.46
N TYR A 143 -25.56 -13.22 -1.84
CA TYR A 143 -24.30 -13.03 -2.55
C TYR A 143 -24.01 -14.22 -3.48
N TRP A 144 -24.11 -15.45 -2.96
CA TRP A 144 -23.87 -16.68 -3.73
C TRP A 144 -24.82 -16.90 -4.91
N GLU A 145 -26.03 -16.33 -4.81
CA GLU A 145 -27.01 -16.40 -5.91
C GLU A 145 -26.66 -15.47 -7.08
N LYS A 146 -25.76 -14.49 -6.87
CA LYS A 146 -25.40 -13.47 -7.86
C LYS A 146 -23.96 -13.58 -8.35
N TYR A 147 -23.06 -13.93 -7.45
CA TYR A 147 -21.62 -13.92 -7.71
C TYR A 147 -20.97 -15.21 -7.24
N GLU A 148 -20.03 -15.69 -8.03
CA GLU A 148 -19.11 -16.72 -7.61
C GLU A 148 -18.09 -16.10 -6.62
N LEU A 149 -17.82 -16.79 -5.50
CA LEU A 149 -16.78 -16.36 -4.58
C LEU A 149 -15.46 -16.96 -5.03
N THR A 150 -14.59 -16.13 -5.60
CA THR A 150 -13.25 -16.51 -6.03
C THR A 150 -12.21 -16.11 -4.98
N SER A 151 -11.06 -16.78 -4.99
CA SER A 151 -9.88 -16.31 -4.29
C SER A 151 -9.11 -15.31 -5.17
N GLN A 152 -8.26 -14.49 -4.56
CA GLN A 152 -7.37 -13.60 -5.31
C GLN A 152 -6.44 -14.37 -6.29
N PHE A 153 -6.03 -15.59 -5.94
CA PHE A 153 -5.24 -16.45 -6.82
C PHE A 153 -6.04 -16.85 -8.05
N GLU A 154 -7.29 -17.25 -7.87
CA GLU A 154 -8.17 -17.60 -8.99
C GLU A 154 -8.51 -16.38 -9.84
N GLY A 155 -8.75 -15.21 -9.23
CA GLY A 155 -8.94 -13.95 -9.94
C GLY A 155 -7.74 -13.62 -10.83
N ALA A 156 -6.51 -13.76 -10.31
CA ALA A 156 -5.28 -13.53 -11.06
C ALA A 156 -5.14 -14.51 -12.26
N GLU A 157 -5.44 -15.80 -12.07
CA GLU A 157 -5.41 -16.79 -13.16
C GLU A 157 -6.45 -16.47 -14.25
N ARG A 158 -7.65 -16.04 -13.86
CA ARG A 158 -8.71 -15.63 -14.79
C ARG A 158 -8.31 -14.38 -15.58
N ILE A 159 -7.64 -13.42 -14.93
CA ILE A 159 -7.08 -12.23 -15.59
C ILE A 159 -6.02 -12.65 -16.61
N ALA A 160 -5.03 -13.47 -16.22
CA ALA A 160 -4.01 -13.93 -17.14
C ALA A 160 -4.62 -14.62 -18.38
N LYS A 161 -5.62 -15.47 -18.19
CA LYS A 161 -6.36 -16.12 -19.26
C LYS A 161 -7.13 -15.15 -20.15
N GLN A 162 -7.85 -14.17 -19.55
CA GLN A 162 -8.71 -13.24 -20.28
C GLN A 162 -7.88 -12.29 -21.15
N TRP A 163 -6.73 -11.82 -20.69
CA TRP A 163 -5.83 -10.94 -21.44
C TRP A 163 -4.76 -11.69 -22.23
N GLY A 164 -4.79 -13.04 -22.23
CA GLY A 164 -3.84 -13.85 -22.98
C GLY A 164 -2.41 -13.63 -22.51
N ILE A 165 -2.18 -13.53 -21.20
CA ILE A 165 -0.87 -13.33 -20.59
C ILE A 165 -0.25 -14.69 -20.32
N SER A 166 0.93 -14.93 -20.88
CA SER A 166 1.65 -16.18 -20.75
C SER A 166 2.44 -16.28 -19.43
N ARG A 167 2.91 -17.47 -19.09
CA ARG A 167 3.81 -17.70 -17.96
C ARG A 167 5.13 -16.94 -18.13
N GLU A 168 5.65 -16.89 -19.32
CA GLU A 168 6.89 -16.21 -19.67
C GLU A 168 6.77 -14.71 -19.43
N GLU A 169 5.68 -14.05 -19.91
CA GLU A 169 5.41 -12.63 -19.67
C GLU A 169 5.32 -12.34 -18.16
N LEU A 170 4.69 -13.22 -17.38
CA LEU A 170 4.61 -13.07 -15.92
C LEU A 170 5.98 -13.17 -15.25
N ASP A 171 6.81 -14.14 -15.65
CA ASP A 171 8.15 -14.35 -15.10
C ASP A 171 9.09 -13.17 -15.47
N GLU A 172 9.02 -12.66 -16.70
CA GLU A 172 9.74 -11.46 -17.14
C GLU A 172 9.37 -10.24 -16.29
N PHE A 173 8.08 -10.02 -16.03
CA PHE A 173 7.63 -8.92 -15.17
C PHE A 173 8.08 -9.12 -13.71
N GLY A 174 7.99 -10.32 -13.17
CA GLY A 174 8.47 -10.64 -11.82
C GLY A 174 9.97 -10.38 -11.67
N LYS A 175 10.76 -10.74 -12.68
CA LYS A 175 12.20 -10.41 -12.72
C LYS A 175 12.43 -8.90 -12.78
N LEU A 176 11.71 -8.19 -13.64
CA LEU A 176 11.82 -6.73 -13.80
C LEU A 176 11.57 -6.02 -12.46
N SER A 177 10.53 -6.43 -11.70
CA SER A 177 10.24 -5.87 -10.38
C SER A 177 11.43 -6.05 -9.42
N GLN A 178 12.04 -7.24 -9.38
CA GLN A 178 13.22 -7.51 -8.55
C GLN A 178 14.44 -6.67 -8.98
N ASP A 179 14.74 -6.64 -10.27
CA ASP A 179 15.90 -5.89 -10.79
C ASP A 179 15.78 -4.39 -10.46
N ARG A 180 14.60 -3.81 -10.68
CA ARG A 180 14.33 -2.40 -10.36
C ARG A 180 14.45 -2.09 -8.86
N ALA A 181 13.96 -2.98 -8.00
CA ALA A 181 14.06 -2.78 -6.56
C ALA A 181 15.51 -2.93 -6.05
N ILE A 182 16.27 -3.86 -6.58
CA ILE A 182 17.70 -4.02 -6.28
C ILE A 182 18.46 -2.77 -6.70
N GLN A 183 18.27 -2.31 -7.93
CA GLN A 183 18.89 -1.09 -8.44
C GLN A 183 18.53 0.14 -7.58
N ALA A 184 17.24 0.28 -7.20
CA ALA A 184 16.79 1.38 -6.36
C ALA A 184 17.51 1.41 -4.99
N TRP A 185 17.76 0.25 -4.40
CA TRP A 185 18.55 0.12 -3.16
C TRP A 185 20.03 0.41 -3.37
N GLU A 186 20.64 -0.03 -4.47
CA GLU A 186 22.04 0.22 -4.79
C GLU A 186 22.30 1.72 -5.05
N GLU A 187 21.33 2.43 -5.61
CA GLU A 187 21.36 3.86 -5.90
C GLU A 187 20.83 4.75 -4.77
N ASP A 188 20.51 4.17 -3.60
CA ASP A 188 19.93 4.86 -2.42
C ASP A 188 18.67 5.68 -2.72
N ARG A 189 17.82 5.20 -3.64
CA ARG A 189 16.57 5.88 -4.01
C ARG A 189 15.51 5.86 -2.90
N PHE A 190 15.69 4.99 -1.91
CA PHE A 190 14.74 4.83 -0.79
C PHE A 190 15.17 5.54 0.52
N GLY A 191 16.41 6.06 0.59
CA GLY A 191 16.95 6.61 1.83
C GLY A 191 16.11 7.71 2.46
N SER A 192 15.53 8.60 1.62
CA SER A 192 14.71 9.73 2.10
C SER A 192 13.32 9.32 2.63
N GLN A 193 12.80 8.16 2.25
CA GLN A 193 11.42 7.75 2.56
C GLN A 193 11.33 6.74 3.72
N ILE A 194 12.43 6.04 4.03
CA ILE A 194 12.44 4.97 5.04
C ILE A 194 12.74 5.51 6.42
N LEU A 195 11.96 5.01 7.40
CA LEU A 195 12.26 5.08 8.82
C LEU A 195 12.86 3.74 9.25
N PRO A 196 14.16 3.64 9.59
CA PRO A 196 14.72 2.45 10.21
C PRO A 196 13.99 2.11 11.52
N ILE A 197 13.70 0.83 11.74
CA ILE A 197 12.94 0.36 12.90
C ILE A 197 13.83 -0.47 13.82
N GLU A 198 13.87 -0.09 15.09
CA GLU A 198 14.42 -0.92 16.16
C GLU A 198 13.35 -1.95 16.56
N ALA A 199 13.53 -3.18 16.12
CA ALA A 199 12.59 -4.28 16.33
C ALA A 199 13.11 -5.24 17.41
N PRO A 200 12.24 -5.78 18.28
CA PRO A 200 12.62 -6.80 19.24
C PRO A 200 13.14 -8.07 18.55
N ASP A 201 14.15 -8.69 19.14
CA ASP A 201 14.55 -10.04 18.74
C ASP A 201 13.51 -11.06 19.23
N ILE A 202 13.43 -12.20 18.55
CA ILE A 202 12.62 -13.33 19.01
C ILE A 202 13.48 -14.17 19.98
N GLY A 203 13.02 -14.31 21.23
CA GLY A 203 13.67 -15.13 22.25
C GLY A 203 13.56 -16.62 21.96
N GLU A 204 14.26 -17.43 22.76
CA GLU A 204 14.22 -18.90 22.67
C GLU A 204 12.82 -19.49 22.89
N ASP A 205 11.97 -18.78 23.62
CA ASP A 205 10.56 -19.14 23.87
C ASP A 205 9.63 -18.74 22.72
N GLY A 206 10.16 -18.13 21.66
CA GLY A 206 9.39 -17.65 20.51
C GLY A 206 8.62 -16.33 20.77
N GLN A 207 8.88 -15.64 21.88
CA GLN A 207 8.28 -14.36 22.21
C GLN A 207 9.27 -13.21 21.95
N PRO A 208 8.78 -11.95 21.81
CA PRO A 208 9.63 -10.78 21.75
C PRO A 208 10.52 -10.68 22.99
N SER A 209 11.82 -10.46 22.80
CA SER A 209 12.81 -10.30 23.87
C SER A 209 13.10 -8.83 24.19
N GLU A 210 13.92 -8.57 25.21
CA GLU A 210 14.41 -7.22 25.53
C GLU A 210 15.53 -6.75 24.59
N SER A 211 16.22 -7.67 23.91
CA SER A 211 17.21 -7.28 22.89
C SER A 211 16.52 -6.85 21.59
N THR A 212 17.16 -5.96 20.86
CA THR A 212 16.65 -5.39 19.62
C THR A 212 17.70 -5.47 18.51
N HIS A 213 17.21 -5.38 17.28
CA HIS A 213 18.00 -5.18 16.09
C HIS A 213 17.37 -4.11 15.19
N THR A 214 18.19 -3.46 14.37
CA THR A 214 17.71 -2.45 13.43
C THR A 214 17.32 -3.09 12.10
N VAL A 215 16.08 -2.87 11.65
CA VAL A 215 15.62 -3.18 10.30
C VAL A 215 15.62 -1.88 9.50
N SER A 216 16.49 -1.78 8.49
CA SER A 216 16.67 -0.55 7.69
C SER A 216 16.49 -0.76 6.19
N ARG A 217 16.25 -2.00 5.74
CA ARG A 217 16.13 -2.38 4.33
C ARG A 217 14.94 -3.31 4.13
N ASP A 218 14.27 -3.18 2.96
CA ASP A 218 13.23 -4.13 2.56
C ASP A 218 13.81 -5.55 2.44
N GLU A 219 13.21 -6.52 3.13
CA GLU A 219 13.73 -7.88 3.25
C GLU A 219 13.24 -8.83 2.14
N GLY A 220 12.32 -8.35 1.28
CA GLY A 220 11.70 -9.16 0.22
C GLY A 220 12.60 -9.42 -0.99
N LEU A 221 13.66 -8.63 -1.16
CA LEU A 221 14.52 -8.62 -2.34
C LEU A 221 15.22 -9.97 -2.58
N ARG A 222 15.25 -10.40 -3.84
CA ARG A 222 15.89 -11.66 -4.28
C ARG A 222 16.55 -11.47 -5.63
N GLU A 223 17.84 -11.75 -5.72
CA GLU A 223 18.47 -11.98 -7.02
C GLU A 223 17.85 -13.22 -7.67
N THR A 224 17.40 -13.09 -8.91
CA THR A 224 16.72 -14.16 -9.63
C THR A 224 17.07 -14.17 -11.11
N SER A 225 16.75 -15.25 -11.81
CA SER A 225 16.89 -15.39 -13.26
C SER A 225 15.59 -15.97 -13.86
N LEU A 226 15.41 -15.80 -15.17
CA LEU A 226 14.25 -16.39 -15.85
C LEU A 226 14.24 -17.93 -15.74
N GLU A 227 15.42 -18.58 -15.75
CA GLU A 227 15.51 -20.02 -15.55
C GLU A 227 15.07 -20.44 -14.15
N ALA A 228 15.43 -19.66 -13.12
CA ALA A 228 15.01 -19.92 -11.75
C ALA A 228 13.50 -19.73 -11.59
N LEU A 229 12.93 -18.68 -12.18
CA LEU A 229 11.49 -18.40 -12.17
C LEU A 229 10.71 -19.48 -12.91
N ALA A 230 11.16 -19.89 -14.11
CA ALA A 230 10.53 -20.95 -14.89
C ALA A 230 10.47 -22.30 -14.14
N GLY A 231 11.44 -22.56 -13.24
CA GLY A 231 11.48 -23.75 -12.38
C GLY A 231 10.51 -23.71 -11.18
N LEU A 232 9.85 -22.60 -10.91
CA LEU A 232 8.93 -22.48 -9.77
C LEU A 232 7.59 -23.20 -10.06
N ARG A 233 7.08 -23.90 -9.04
CA ARG A 233 5.74 -24.48 -9.09
C ARG A 233 4.67 -23.38 -9.13
N THR A 234 3.58 -23.64 -9.80
CA THR A 234 2.42 -22.75 -9.84
C THR A 234 1.69 -22.70 -8.49
N ASN A 235 1.07 -21.56 -8.19
CA ASN A 235 0.30 -21.35 -6.98
C ASN A 235 -1.00 -22.16 -6.95
N MET A 236 -1.55 -22.43 -8.14
CA MET A 236 -2.74 -23.26 -8.34
C MET A 236 -2.46 -24.38 -9.30
N PRO A 237 -3.15 -25.52 -9.20
CA PRO A 237 -3.08 -26.56 -10.22
C PRO A 237 -3.44 -25.98 -11.60
N ASP A 238 -2.64 -26.30 -12.60
CA ASP A 238 -2.81 -25.84 -13.99
C ASP A 238 -2.79 -24.30 -14.17
N GLY A 239 -2.31 -23.56 -13.14
CA GLY A 239 -2.16 -22.11 -13.18
C GLY A 239 -0.85 -21.66 -13.85
N VAL A 240 -0.71 -20.35 -14.03
CA VAL A 240 0.49 -19.73 -14.60
C VAL A 240 1.26 -18.88 -13.59
N HIS A 241 0.62 -18.44 -12.49
CA HIS A 241 1.29 -17.66 -11.44
C HIS A 241 2.10 -18.56 -10.49
N THR A 242 3.20 -17.99 -10.00
CA THR A 242 4.10 -18.61 -9.03
C THR A 242 4.40 -17.65 -7.88
N ALA A 243 5.19 -18.08 -6.91
CA ALA A 243 5.72 -17.20 -5.88
C ALA A 243 6.61 -16.08 -6.46
N GLY A 244 7.19 -16.25 -7.64
CA GLY A 244 8.00 -15.23 -8.32
C GLY A 244 7.19 -14.18 -9.08
N THR A 245 5.88 -14.40 -9.26
CA THR A 245 4.97 -13.52 -10.00
C THR A 245 3.79 -13.04 -9.15
N SER A 246 3.92 -13.17 -7.83
CA SER A 246 2.93 -12.81 -6.82
C SER A 246 3.58 -12.01 -5.70
N SER A 247 2.84 -11.08 -5.12
CA SER A 247 3.31 -10.30 -3.98
C SER A 247 3.62 -11.17 -2.76
N GLN A 248 4.55 -10.72 -1.94
CA GLN A 248 4.99 -11.44 -0.75
C GLN A 248 4.11 -11.10 0.46
N ILE A 249 3.94 -12.09 1.37
CA ILE A 249 3.43 -11.86 2.73
C ILE A 249 4.46 -11.03 3.48
N SER A 250 4.03 -9.89 4.02
CA SER A 250 4.94 -8.88 4.53
C SER A 250 4.40 -8.17 5.77
N ASP A 251 5.31 -7.54 6.49
CA ASP A 251 5.03 -6.67 7.65
C ASP A 251 5.45 -5.25 7.29
N GLY A 252 4.63 -4.24 7.60
CA GLY A 252 5.01 -2.86 7.31
C GLY A 252 3.92 -1.83 7.59
N ALA A 253 4.33 -0.58 7.62
CA ALA A 253 3.47 0.58 7.82
C ALA A 253 3.93 1.78 6.99
N GLY A 254 3.01 2.70 6.72
CA GLY A 254 3.28 3.98 6.08
C GLY A 254 2.32 5.05 6.56
N ALA A 255 2.74 6.31 6.45
CA ALA A 255 1.95 7.47 6.84
C ALA A 255 2.24 8.68 5.96
N VAL A 256 1.22 9.52 5.74
CA VAL A 256 1.24 10.72 4.91
C VAL A 256 0.57 11.86 5.65
N LEU A 257 1.23 13.00 5.79
CA LEU A 257 0.69 14.21 6.39
C LEU A 257 0.13 15.12 5.31
N LEU A 258 -1.15 15.43 5.42
CA LEU A 258 -1.92 16.27 4.50
C LEU A 258 -2.36 17.55 5.18
N MET A 259 -2.35 18.66 4.46
CA MET A 259 -2.99 19.89 4.93
C MET A 259 -3.45 20.78 3.77
N THR A 260 -4.21 21.81 4.06
CA THR A 260 -4.49 22.84 3.04
C THR A 260 -3.21 23.58 2.68
N ARG A 261 -3.14 24.10 1.44
CA ARG A 261 -2.02 24.97 1.00
C ARG A 261 -1.86 26.16 1.96
N GLU A 262 -2.97 26.78 2.34
CA GLU A 262 -2.98 27.92 3.26
C GLU A 262 -2.40 27.57 4.62
N LYS A 263 -2.70 26.36 5.14
CA LYS A 263 -2.16 25.91 6.43
C LYS A 263 -0.66 25.61 6.34
N ALA A 264 -0.20 25.04 5.23
CA ALA A 264 1.22 24.83 4.98
C ALA A 264 2.00 26.15 4.93
N ASP A 265 1.44 27.15 4.26
CA ASP A 265 2.01 28.51 4.17
C ASP A 265 2.03 29.20 5.54
N GLU A 266 0.94 29.08 6.34
CA GLU A 266 0.85 29.61 7.72
C GLU A 266 1.94 29.03 8.62
N LEU A 267 2.16 27.71 8.53
CA LEU A 267 3.17 26.99 9.33
C LEU A 267 4.59 27.14 8.76
N GLY A 268 4.74 27.69 7.56
CA GLY A 268 6.03 27.84 6.88
C GLY A 268 6.66 26.52 6.47
N VAL A 269 5.86 25.47 6.27
CA VAL A 269 6.35 24.15 5.82
C VAL A 269 6.28 24.04 4.31
N LYS A 270 7.30 23.41 3.70
CA LYS A 270 7.35 23.24 2.25
C LYS A 270 6.60 21.97 1.86
N PRO A 271 5.54 22.08 1.03
CA PRO A 271 4.87 20.90 0.52
C PRO A 271 5.73 20.07 -0.43
N LEU A 272 5.47 18.76 -0.47
CA LEU A 272 6.11 17.81 -1.37
C LEU A 272 5.31 17.62 -2.67
N ALA A 273 3.98 17.56 -2.57
CA ALA A 273 3.10 17.39 -3.72
C ALA A 273 1.72 17.95 -3.44
N THR A 274 0.96 18.29 -4.49
CA THR A 274 -0.48 18.57 -4.42
C THR A 274 -1.26 17.30 -4.79
N ILE A 275 -2.31 16.98 -4.03
CA ILE A 275 -3.28 15.95 -4.44
C ILE A 275 -4.25 16.60 -5.42
N VAL A 276 -4.30 16.06 -6.63
CA VAL A 276 -5.19 16.56 -7.71
C VAL A 276 -6.57 15.95 -7.58
N ASP A 277 -6.62 14.63 -7.47
CA ASP A 277 -7.88 13.87 -7.41
C ASP A 277 -7.67 12.51 -6.75
N SER A 278 -8.77 11.91 -6.32
CA SER A 278 -8.77 10.57 -5.73
C SER A 278 -10.06 9.82 -6.04
N CYS A 279 -9.99 8.50 -6.13
CA CYS A 279 -11.17 7.69 -6.35
C CYS A 279 -11.12 6.33 -5.63
N LEU A 280 -12.31 5.80 -5.36
CA LEU A 280 -12.59 4.41 -5.06
C LEU A 280 -13.61 3.93 -6.08
N VAL A 281 -13.30 2.89 -6.83
CA VAL A 281 -14.16 2.35 -7.89
C VAL A 281 -14.56 0.90 -7.59
N GLY A 282 -15.75 0.49 -8.04
CA GLY A 282 -16.16 -0.91 -8.05
C GLY A 282 -15.78 -1.56 -9.38
N SER A 283 -15.47 -2.85 -9.34
CA SER A 283 -15.23 -3.70 -10.51
C SER A 283 -15.85 -5.08 -10.33
N ASP A 284 -15.66 -5.98 -11.29
CA ASP A 284 -16.18 -7.34 -11.21
C ASP A 284 -15.59 -8.09 -9.98
N PRO A 285 -16.43 -8.51 -9.01
CA PRO A 285 -15.95 -9.20 -7.82
C PRO A 285 -15.42 -10.62 -8.10
N VAL A 286 -15.73 -11.20 -9.27
CA VAL A 286 -15.29 -12.54 -9.68
C VAL A 286 -13.87 -12.49 -10.24
N LEU A 287 -13.57 -11.51 -11.11
CA LEU A 287 -12.19 -11.22 -11.55
C LEU A 287 -11.38 -10.55 -10.41
N MET A 288 -12.05 -9.84 -9.51
CA MET A 288 -11.56 -9.23 -8.29
C MET A 288 -10.51 -8.13 -8.49
N LEU A 289 -9.50 -8.30 -9.35
CA LEU A 289 -8.26 -7.52 -9.33
C LEU A 289 -8.14 -6.52 -10.50
N THR A 290 -9.24 -6.24 -11.23
CA THR A 290 -9.24 -5.31 -12.38
C THR A 290 -9.47 -3.84 -12.01
N GLY A 291 -9.65 -3.54 -10.73
CA GLY A 291 -9.91 -2.19 -10.22
C GLY A 291 -8.94 -1.09 -10.69
N PRO A 292 -7.61 -1.32 -10.78
CA PRO A 292 -6.65 -0.32 -11.26
C PRO A 292 -6.95 0.21 -12.66
N ILE A 293 -7.49 -0.61 -13.56
CA ILE A 293 -7.87 -0.19 -14.92
C ILE A 293 -8.91 0.93 -14.82
N TYR A 294 -9.99 0.71 -14.10
CA TYR A 294 -11.08 1.66 -13.96
C TYR A 294 -10.71 2.89 -13.13
N ALA A 295 -9.89 2.71 -12.07
CA ALA A 295 -9.42 3.81 -11.26
C ALA A 295 -8.53 4.77 -12.08
N THR A 296 -7.59 4.22 -12.85
CA THR A 296 -6.73 5.05 -13.72
C THR A 296 -7.53 5.74 -14.82
N GLN A 297 -8.43 5.02 -15.50
CA GLN A 297 -9.30 5.63 -16.52
C GLN A 297 -10.13 6.79 -15.96
N LYS A 298 -10.67 6.62 -14.75
CA LYS A 298 -11.43 7.67 -14.07
C LYS A 298 -10.57 8.89 -13.75
N LEU A 299 -9.39 8.70 -13.15
CA LEU A 299 -8.49 9.80 -12.82
C LEU A 299 -8.04 10.57 -14.07
N LEU A 300 -7.71 9.89 -15.15
CA LEU A 300 -7.35 10.52 -16.42
C LEU A 300 -8.51 11.31 -17.01
N ALA A 301 -9.70 10.72 -17.06
CA ALA A 301 -10.88 11.36 -17.64
C ALA A 301 -11.35 12.58 -16.86
N ASP A 302 -11.39 12.48 -15.52
CA ASP A 302 -11.88 13.57 -14.65
C ASP A 302 -10.95 14.77 -14.67
N ASN A 303 -9.64 14.56 -14.94
CA ASN A 303 -8.63 15.60 -14.97
C ASN A 303 -8.20 16.02 -16.39
N GLY A 304 -8.80 15.42 -17.42
CA GLY A 304 -8.48 15.74 -18.83
C GLY A 304 -7.06 15.36 -19.25
N LEU A 305 -6.48 14.34 -18.57
CA LEU A 305 -5.13 13.83 -18.83
C LEU A 305 -5.15 12.60 -19.74
N GLN A 306 -4.03 12.36 -20.38
CA GLN A 306 -3.74 11.13 -21.11
C GLN A 306 -2.68 10.31 -20.35
N MET A 307 -2.57 9.04 -20.64
CA MET A 307 -1.56 8.18 -20.01
C MET A 307 -0.12 8.66 -20.25
N SER A 308 0.11 9.30 -21.41
CA SER A 308 1.41 9.93 -21.78
C SER A 308 1.78 11.16 -20.95
N ASP A 309 0.83 11.73 -20.20
CA ASP A 309 1.08 12.89 -19.35
C ASP A 309 1.55 12.46 -17.94
N ILE A 310 1.56 11.15 -17.67
CA ILE A 310 1.91 10.59 -16.35
C ILE A 310 3.37 10.14 -16.36
N ASP A 311 4.17 10.79 -15.52
CA ASP A 311 5.62 10.54 -15.39
C ASP A 311 5.98 9.39 -14.46
N VAL A 312 5.14 9.13 -13.43
CA VAL A 312 5.34 8.06 -12.44
C VAL A 312 4.02 7.36 -12.15
N VAL A 313 4.01 6.04 -12.28
CA VAL A 313 2.90 5.22 -11.84
C VAL A 313 3.38 4.24 -10.77
N GLU A 314 2.75 4.29 -9.60
CA GLU A 314 2.88 3.24 -8.59
C GLU A 314 1.60 2.41 -8.60
N ILE A 315 1.66 1.26 -9.26
CA ILE A 315 0.58 0.26 -9.28
C ILE A 315 0.93 -0.93 -8.40
N ASN A 316 0.02 -1.34 -7.52
CA ASN A 316 0.29 -2.48 -6.64
C ASN A 316 0.42 -3.79 -7.43
N GLU A 317 1.55 -4.46 -7.31
CA GLU A 317 1.87 -5.74 -7.93
C GLU A 317 1.34 -6.90 -7.08
N ALA A 318 0.03 -6.95 -6.80
CA ALA A 318 -0.54 -8.10 -6.09
C ALA A 318 -0.21 -9.42 -6.81
N PHE A 319 -0.33 -9.38 -8.13
CA PHE A 319 0.11 -10.40 -9.10
C PHE A 319 0.59 -9.71 -10.38
N ALA A 320 1.54 -10.30 -11.08
CA ALA A 320 2.06 -9.75 -12.33
C ALA A 320 0.96 -9.54 -13.38
N SER A 321 -0.04 -10.44 -13.46
CA SER A 321 -1.17 -10.32 -14.40
C SER A 321 -2.02 -9.07 -14.16
N VAL A 322 -2.08 -8.54 -12.95
CA VAL A 322 -2.82 -7.31 -12.65
C VAL A 322 -2.21 -6.12 -13.39
N VAL A 323 -0.88 -6.01 -13.32
CA VAL A 323 -0.14 -4.93 -13.99
C VAL A 323 -0.13 -5.12 -15.50
N LEU A 324 0.11 -6.34 -15.98
CA LEU A 324 0.14 -6.62 -17.42
C LEU A 324 -1.24 -6.48 -18.10
N ALA A 325 -2.35 -6.81 -17.39
CA ALA A 325 -3.68 -6.53 -17.90
C ALA A 325 -3.98 -5.02 -17.94
N TRP A 326 -3.56 -4.27 -16.91
CA TRP A 326 -3.65 -2.83 -16.87
C TRP A 326 -2.80 -2.18 -17.99
N GLU A 327 -1.59 -2.68 -18.24
CA GLU A 327 -0.73 -2.27 -19.36
C GLU A 327 -1.44 -2.45 -20.71
N LYS A 328 -2.01 -3.64 -20.97
CA LYS A 328 -2.71 -3.96 -22.23
C LYS A 328 -3.93 -3.06 -22.48
N GLU A 329 -4.60 -2.58 -21.43
CA GLU A 329 -5.77 -1.70 -21.53
C GLU A 329 -5.42 -0.21 -21.69
N LEU A 330 -4.31 0.25 -21.11
CA LEU A 330 -3.98 1.68 -21.01
C LEU A 330 -2.77 2.10 -21.83
N ASN A 331 -1.98 1.13 -22.29
CA ASN A 331 -0.78 1.33 -23.10
C ASN A 331 0.18 2.41 -22.54
N PRO A 332 0.64 2.28 -21.28
CA PRO A 332 1.59 3.21 -20.67
C PRO A 332 3.00 3.05 -21.26
N ASP A 333 3.87 4.00 -20.95
CA ASP A 333 5.31 3.76 -21.02
C ASP A 333 5.71 2.94 -19.76
N MET A 334 6.09 1.69 -19.94
CA MET A 334 6.44 0.79 -18.83
C MET A 334 7.72 1.21 -18.08
N GLU A 335 8.51 2.14 -18.59
CA GLU A 335 9.65 2.71 -17.86
C GLU A 335 9.18 3.65 -16.72
N THR A 336 7.98 4.23 -16.84
CA THR A 336 7.37 5.08 -15.81
C THR A 336 6.61 4.28 -14.74
N VAL A 337 6.37 2.98 -14.97
CA VAL A 337 5.55 2.12 -14.10
C VAL A 337 6.44 1.38 -13.09
N ASN A 338 6.19 1.60 -11.80
CA ASN A 338 6.96 1.02 -10.70
C ASN A 338 8.49 1.12 -10.93
N PRO A 339 9.03 2.33 -11.17
CA PRO A 339 10.44 2.50 -11.58
C PRO A 339 11.45 2.01 -10.54
N ASN A 340 11.00 1.82 -9.31
CA ASN A 340 11.80 1.32 -8.18
C ASN A 340 11.34 -0.08 -7.71
N GLY A 341 10.74 -0.87 -8.62
CA GLY A 341 10.14 -2.16 -8.27
C GLY A 341 8.87 -2.02 -7.43
N GLY A 342 8.15 -3.11 -7.24
CA GLY A 342 6.87 -3.11 -6.53
C GLY A 342 6.72 -4.31 -5.59
N ALA A 343 5.48 -4.67 -5.30
CA ALA A 343 5.12 -5.63 -4.25
C ALA A 343 5.67 -7.06 -4.46
N ILE A 344 5.95 -7.45 -5.70
CA ILE A 344 6.60 -8.74 -5.99
C ILE A 344 8.02 -8.76 -5.40
N ALA A 345 8.73 -7.65 -5.49
CA ALA A 345 10.09 -7.52 -4.98
C ALA A 345 10.15 -7.14 -3.50
N ILE A 346 9.50 -6.03 -3.12
CA ILE A 346 9.65 -5.46 -1.77
C ILE A 346 8.61 -5.98 -0.77
N GLY A 347 7.43 -6.45 -1.22
CA GLY A 347 6.39 -6.98 -0.36
C GLY A 347 5.08 -6.18 -0.37
N HIS A 348 4.04 -6.76 0.28
CA HIS A 348 2.68 -6.23 0.28
C HIS A 348 2.01 -6.39 1.65
N PRO A 349 2.35 -5.56 2.65
CA PRO A 349 1.60 -5.52 3.92
C PRO A 349 0.23 -4.87 3.65
N LEU A 350 -0.82 -5.70 3.48
CA LEU A 350 -2.12 -5.36 2.88
C LEU A 350 -2.62 -3.94 3.22
N GLY A 351 -2.97 -3.71 4.48
CA GLY A 351 -3.55 -2.44 4.93
C GLY A 351 -2.59 -1.25 4.90
N GLY A 352 -1.27 -1.50 4.94
CA GLY A 352 -0.22 -0.47 4.90
C GLY A 352 0.20 -0.05 3.50
N THR A 353 -0.05 -0.89 2.48
CA THR A 353 0.56 -0.74 1.14
C THR A 353 0.20 0.58 0.45
N GLY A 354 -1.03 1.06 0.57
CA GLY A 354 -1.43 2.30 -0.10
C GLY A 354 -0.62 3.52 0.33
N ALA A 355 -0.36 3.68 1.64
CA ALA A 355 0.49 4.75 2.15
C ALA A 355 1.96 4.57 1.74
N ILE A 356 2.43 3.32 1.63
CA ILE A 356 3.77 2.98 1.16
C ILE A 356 3.95 3.37 -0.32
N LEU A 357 2.99 3.04 -1.19
CA LEU A 357 3.04 3.42 -2.60
C LEU A 357 2.96 4.94 -2.80
N LEU A 358 2.11 5.63 -2.01
CA LEU A 358 2.06 7.10 -2.02
C LEU A 358 3.41 7.71 -1.60
N THR A 359 4.02 7.17 -0.56
CA THR A 359 5.36 7.59 -0.14
C THR A 359 6.38 7.39 -1.26
N LYS A 360 6.40 6.22 -1.90
CA LYS A 360 7.28 5.95 -3.05
C LYS A 360 7.04 6.93 -4.20
N ALA A 361 5.79 7.17 -4.58
CA ALA A 361 5.44 8.07 -5.68
C ALA A 361 5.91 9.51 -5.42
N VAL A 362 5.63 10.05 -4.23
CA VAL A 362 6.03 11.41 -3.85
C VAL A 362 7.54 11.58 -3.87
N HIS A 363 8.28 10.65 -3.27
CA HIS A 363 9.74 10.72 -3.24
C HIS A 363 10.36 10.50 -4.62
N GLU A 364 9.77 9.67 -5.49
CA GLU A 364 10.25 9.46 -6.84
C GLU A 364 10.03 10.69 -7.74
N LEU A 365 8.88 11.37 -7.62
CA LEU A 365 8.64 12.64 -8.30
C LEU A 365 9.76 13.66 -7.99
N HIS A 366 10.09 13.80 -6.69
CA HIS A 366 11.19 14.68 -6.26
C HIS A 366 12.54 14.24 -6.78
N ARG A 367 12.87 12.94 -6.63
CA ARG A 367 14.18 12.40 -7.03
C ARG A 367 14.45 12.56 -8.52
N ALA A 368 13.43 12.32 -9.34
CA ALA A 368 13.52 12.31 -10.80
C ALA A 368 13.19 13.65 -11.45
N ASP A 369 12.83 14.67 -10.66
CA ASP A 369 12.36 15.99 -11.14
C ASP A 369 11.20 15.83 -12.14
N LYS A 370 10.18 15.07 -11.74
CA LYS A 370 9.01 14.70 -12.53
C LYS A 370 7.76 15.38 -11.99
N GLU A 371 6.73 15.55 -12.82
CA GLU A 371 5.57 16.38 -12.50
C GLU A 371 4.36 15.55 -12.04
N HIS A 372 3.91 14.59 -12.84
CA HIS A 372 2.65 13.89 -12.61
C HIS A 372 2.83 12.45 -12.14
N ALA A 373 2.11 12.06 -11.07
CA ALA A 373 2.05 10.67 -10.66
C ALA A 373 0.61 10.16 -10.46
N ILE A 374 0.44 8.87 -10.72
CA ILE A 374 -0.77 8.10 -10.34
C ILE A 374 -0.36 6.96 -9.41
N VAL A 375 -1.11 6.79 -8.32
CA VAL A 375 -1.03 5.64 -7.45
C VAL A 375 -2.34 4.87 -7.54
N THR A 376 -2.28 3.56 -7.83
CA THR A 376 -3.48 2.74 -8.00
C THR A 376 -3.29 1.33 -7.46
N MET A 377 -4.37 0.75 -6.95
CA MET A 377 -4.34 -0.60 -6.35
C MET A 377 -5.59 -1.38 -6.70
N CYS A 378 -5.42 -2.69 -6.92
CA CYS A 378 -6.52 -3.65 -6.86
C CYS A 378 -6.82 -3.99 -5.39
N CYS A 379 -8.09 -4.22 -5.10
CA CYS A 379 -8.53 -4.56 -3.74
C CYS A 379 -9.48 -5.75 -3.79
N GLY A 380 -9.40 -6.61 -2.79
CA GLY A 380 -10.30 -7.74 -2.63
C GLY A 380 -11.77 -7.31 -2.71
N GLY A 381 -12.63 -8.19 -3.23
CA GLY A 381 -14.06 -7.91 -3.41
C GLY A 381 -14.41 -7.10 -4.67
N GLY A 382 -13.47 -6.88 -5.58
CA GLY A 382 -13.70 -6.15 -6.84
C GLY A 382 -13.74 -4.64 -6.64
N LEU A 383 -12.71 -4.09 -6.01
CA LEU A 383 -12.52 -2.66 -5.82
C LEU A 383 -11.21 -2.20 -6.45
N GLY A 384 -11.09 -0.91 -6.72
CA GLY A 384 -9.87 -0.22 -7.09
C GLY A 384 -9.76 1.12 -6.42
N THR A 385 -8.59 1.42 -5.85
CA THR A 385 -8.26 2.77 -5.35
C THR A 385 -7.39 3.51 -6.36
N GLY A 386 -7.53 4.83 -6.41
CA GLY A 386 -6.69 5.70 -7.23
C GLY A 386 -6.47 7.04 -6.55
N LEU A 387 -5.30 7.62 -6.80
CA LEU A 387 -4.95 8.97 -6.38
C LEU A 387 -3.97 9.55 -7.39
N SER A 388 -4.16 10.81 -7.80
CA SER A 388 -3.24 11.54 -8.67
C SER A 388 -2.58 12.69 -7.93
N LEU A 389 -1.29 12.90 -8.26
CA LEU A 389 -0.40 13.85 -7.62
C LEU A 389 0.25 14.75 -8.67
N ILE A 390 0.51 16.00 -8.27
CA ILE A 390 1.42 16.91 -8.99
C ILE A 390 2.54 17.33 -8.03
N HIS A 391 3.78 17.22 -8.49
CA HIS A 391 4.97 17.74 -7.82
C HIS A 391 4.93 19.28 -7.78
N ILE A 392 5.49 19.86 -6.70
CA ILE A 392 5.49 21.32 -6.48
C ILE A 392 6.92 21.84 -6.58
#